data_ac5be975c7f8ab33bc6b085e326c91fa
#
_entry.id   ac5be975c7f8ab33bc6b085e326c91fa
#
_cell.length_a   1.000
_cell.length_b   1.000
_cell.length_c   1.000
_cell.angle_alpha   90.00
_cell.angle_beta   90.00
_cell.angle_gamma   90.00
#
_symmetry.space_group_name_H-M   'P 1'
#
loop_
_entity.id
_entity.type
_entity.pdbx_description
1 polymer ?
#
loop_
_entity_poly.entity_id
_entity_poly.type
_entity_poly.pdbx_seq_one_letter_code
_entity_poly.pdbx_strand_id
1 'polypeptide(L)'
;MRNLFKAFIFRLRKDLTFRITLIVGGALAVGLALILFFIDLGLKNVDFDMKLCTGQTLFVSSLSPAQNFGLAVPINLITFTVLEFTQGTIRNKIITGNSKTKIYFSLILSGIVFTLLLMFAYVGLCVGLGSIFGGFDPHGMVMGLVNGTVSPEFLWKIGVLALLAYIFIAVMTIFFASLIRNVGPCIPIVIILIMIFYFGGTIASVMSALGEILGDGMKNFLLAIKYIDPLYSLAAFSSEVDPNTGASYLAISNADFWTEVINNLIYIAAFTLGGWLLFRKRDVK
;
A
#
# COMPACT_ATOMS: atom_id res chain seq x y z
N MET A 1 11.72 -17.17 18.45
CA MET A 1 11.38 -16.08 17.50
C MET A 1 12.59 -15.19 17.17
N ARG A 2 13.32 -14.65 18.15
CA ARG A 2 14.46 -13.73 17.90
C ARG A 2 15.52 -14.27 16.93
N ASN A 3 15.91 -15.54 17.03
CA ASN A 3 16.92 -16.14 16.15
C ASN A 3 16.38 -16.37 14.71
N LEU A 4 15.11 -16.73 14.56
CA LEU A 4 14.47 -16.85 13.24
C LEU A 4 14.38 -15.51 12.54
N PHE A 5 14.03 -14.46 13.29
CA PHE A 5 13.97 -13.10 12.77
C PHE A 5 15.35 -12.55 12.37
N LYS A 6 16.39 -12.78 13.20
CA LYS A 6 17.76 -12.41 12.84
C LYS A 6 18.25 -13.11 11.58
N ALA A 7 17.96 -14.40 11.43
CA ALA A 7 18.31 -15.16 10.23
C ALA A 7 17.60 -14.60 8.99
N PHE A 8 16.33 -14.14 9.13
CA PHE A 8 15.58 -13.49 8.07
C PHE A 8 16.23 -12.17 7.65
N ILE A 9 16.51 -11.26 8.59
CA ILE A 9 17.16 -9.96 8.30
C ILE A 9 18.49 -10.16 7.59
N PHE A 10 19.28 -11.14 8.04
CA PHE A 10 20.56 -11.47 7.41
C PHE A 10 20.36 -11.95 5.96
N ARG A 11 19.36 -12.81 5.71
CA ARG A 11 19.02 -13.28 4.35
C ARG A 11 18.51 -12.14 3.49
N LEU A 12 17.63 -11.30 4.00
CA LEU A 12 17.08 -10.13 3.30
C LEU A 12 18.20 -9.22 2.79
N ARG A 13 19.17 -8.94 3.64
CA ARG A 13 20.32 -8.08 3.28
C ARG A 13 21.17 -8.66 2.13
N LYS A 14 21.20 -10.00 1.98
CA LYS A 14 21.94 -10.70 0.92
C LYS A 14 21.07 -11.05 -0.30
N ASP A 15 19.77 -10.90 -0.23
CA ASP A 15 18.84 -11.26 -1.29
C ASP A 15 19.01 -10.32 -2.48
N LEU A 16 19.32 -10.90 -3.63
CA LEU A 16 19.48 -10.16 -4.89
C LEU A 16 18.16 -9.52 -5.32
N THR A 17 17.05 -10.25 -5.15
CA THR A 17 15.71 -9.77 -5.53
C THR A 17 15.34 -8.52 -4.76
N PHE A 18 15.60 -8.49 -3.44
CA PHE A 18 15.37 -7.31 -2.61
C PHE A 18 16.20 -6.10 -3.08
N ARG A 19 17.49 -6.31 -3.38
CA ARG A 19 18.35 -5.24 -3.86
C ARG A 19 17.93 -4.70 -5.22
N ILE A 20 17.60 -5.58 -6.17
CA ILE A 20 17.08 -5.19 -7.48
C ILE A 20 15.79 -4.38 -7.31
N THR A 21 14.89 -4.82 -6.44
CA THR A 21 13.63 -4.10 -6.17
C THR A 21 13.88 -2.71 -5.60
N LEU A 22 14.83 -2.55 -4.69
CA LEU A 22 15.21 -1.22 -4.18
C LEU A 22 15.78 -0.31 -5.27
N ILE A 23 16.62 -0.85 -6.15
CA ILE A 23 17.20 -0.09 -7.27
C ILE A 23 16.11 0.32 -8.26
N VAL A 24 15.23 -0.62 -8.65
CA VAL A 24 14.12 -0.33 -9.55
C VAL A 24 13.16 0.68 -8.93
N GLY A 25 12.81 0.51 -7.64
CA GLY A 25 11.98 1.47 -6.92
C GLY A 25 12.63 2.86 -6.86
N GLY A 26 13.93 2.92 -6.59
CA GLY A 26 14.67 4.18 -6.64
C GLY A 26 14.66 4.82 -8.02
N ALA A 27 14.87 4.05 -9.08
CA ALA A 27 14.81 4.55 -10.46
C ALA A 27 13.41 5.06 -10.83
N LEU A 28 12.34 4.36 -10.40
CA LEU A 28 10.97 4.81 -10.60
C LEU A 28 10.65 6.10 -9.82
N ALA A 29 11.14 6.22 -8.57
CA ALA A 29 10.98 7.43 -7.78
C ALA A 29 11.66 8.64 -8.45
N VAL A 30 12.90 8.46 -8.92
CA VAL A 30 13.62 9.51 -9.67
C VAL A 30 12.90 9.84 -10.97
N GLY A 31 12.48 8.83 -11.73
CA GLY A 31 11.74 9.01 -12.98
C GLY A 31 10.45 9.81 -12.77
N LEU A 32 9.65 9.45 -11.76
CA LEU A 32 8.42 10.16 -11.42
C LEU A 32 8.69 11.62 -11.06
N ALA A 33 9.66 11.85 -10.17
CA ALA A 33 10.03 13.21 -9.75
C ALA A 33 10.52 14.07 -10.92
N LEU A 34 11.34 13.51 -11.82
CA LEU A 34 11.82 14.23 -13.02
C LEU A 34 10.68 14.51 -14.00
N ILE A 35 9.78 13.59 -14.25
CA ILE A 35 8.62 13.79 -15.11
C ILE A 35 7.78 14.98 -14.60
N LEU A 36 7.43 14.99 -13.31
CA LEU A 36 6.66 16.07 -12.71
C LEU A 36 7.43 17.41 -12.73
N PHE A 37 8.73 17.36 -12.49
CA PHE A 37 9.58 18.56 -12.57
C PHE A 37 9.62 19.18 -13.98
N PHE A 38 9.75 18.35 -15.04
CA PHE A 38 9.71 18.83 -16.41
C PHE A 38 8.33 19.36 -16.81
N ILE A 39 7.25 18.75 -16.31
CA ILE A 39 5.89 19.28 -16.50
C ILE A 39 5.77 20.67 -15.84
N ASP A 40 6.26 20.84 -14.61
CA ASP A 40 6.26 22.13 -13.92
C ASP A 40 7.03 23.22 -14.70
N LEU A 41 8.18 22.85 -15.29
CA LEU A 41 8.94 23.78 -16.14
C LEU A 41 8.16 24.18 -17.40
N GLY A 42 7.42 23.25 -18.00
CA GLY A 42 6.55 23.50 -19.14
C GLY A 42 5.36 24.42 -18.79
N LEU A 43 4.74 24.19 -17.63
CA LEU A 43 3.58 24.96 -17.17
C LEU A 43 3.93 26.42 -16.81
N LYS A 44 5.14 26.69 -16.33
CA LYS A 44 5.61 28.08 -16.09
C LYS A 44 5.55 28.96 -17.31
N ASN A 45 5.67 28.38 -18.52
CA ASN A 45 5.60 29.12 -19.78
C ASN A 45 4.16 29.50 -20.18
N VAL A 46 3.15 29.01 -19.48
CA VAL A 46 1.71 29.16 -19.77
C VAL A 46 0.99 29.98 -18.68
N ASP A 47 1.73 30.66 -17.80
CA ASP A 47 1.21 31.43 -16.63
C ASP A 47 0.33 30.57 -15.69
N PHE A 48 0.63 29.28 -15.61
CA PHE A 48 -0.06 28.36 -14.73
C PHE A 48 0.74 28.20 -13.43
N ASP A 49 0.29 28.85 -12.36
CA ASP A 49 1.02 28.93 -11.07
C ASP A 49 0.85 27.68 -10.20
N MET A 50 0.72 26.51 -10.81
CA MET A 50 0.58 25.25 -10.09
C MET A 50 1.90 24.48 -10.10
N LYS A 51 2.43 24.14 -8.91
CA LYS A 51 3.60 23.28 -8.75
C LYS A 51 3.15 21.83 -8.53
N LEU A 52 3.47 20.95 -9.47
CA LEU A 52 3.13 19.53 -9.41
C LEU A 52 4.21 18.68 -8.72
N CYS A 53 5.49 19.05 -8.91
CA CYS A 53 6.62 18.34 -8.32
C CYS A 53 6.92 18.86 -6.92
N THR A 54 6.01 18.62 -5.96
CA THR A 54 6.18 19.00 -4.56
C THR A 54 6.30 17.78 -3.67
N GLY A 55 6.89 17.95 -2.48
CA GLY A 55 7.05 16.85 -1.53
C GLY A 55 5.72 16.24 -1.10
N GLN A 56 4.66 17.04 -0.91
CA GLN A 56 3.33 16.55 -0.55
C GLN A 56 2.64 15.82 -1.70
N THR A 57 2.76 16.30 -2.95
CA THR A 57 2.21 15.59 -4.12
C THR A 57 2.84 14.23 -4.28
N LEU A 58 4.17 14.17 -4.18
CA LEU A 58 4.91 12.90 -4.27
C LEU A 58 4.66 12.00 -3.05
N PHE A 59 4.42 12.58 -1.86
CA PHE A 59 3.99 11.80 -0.70
C PHE A 59 2.66 11.09 -0.96
N VAL A 60 1.62 11.84 -1.30
CA VAL A 60 0.28 11.29 -1.54
C VAL A 60 0.28 10.26 -2.67
N SER A 61 0.90 10.59 -3.81
CA SER A 61 0.93 9.70 -4.98
C SER A 61 1.76 8.43 -4.75
N SER A 62 2.80 8.48 -3.91
CA SER A 62 3.65 7.31 -3.62
C SER A 62 3.05 6.34 -2.60
N LEU A 63 2.05 6.77 -1.82
CA LEU A 63 1.44 5.93 -0.78
C LEU A 63 0.54 4.84 -1.33
N SER A 64 -0.02 4.99 -2.53
CA SER A 64 -0.96 4.01 -3.09
C SER A 64 -0.28 2.68 -3.43
N PRO A 65 -0.73 1.54 -2.83
CA PRO A 65 -0.15 0.23 -3.10
C PRO A 65 -0.48 -0.32 -4.49
N ALA A 66 -1.49 0.20 -5.16
CA ALA A 66 -1.90 -0.24 -6.49
C ALA A 66 -1.23 0.54 -7.62
N GLN A 67 -0.56 1.63 -7.28
CA GLN A 67 0.14 2.47 -8.24
C GLN A 67 1.66 2.32 -8.08
N ASN A 68 2.37 2.67 -9.12
CA ASN A 68 3.83 2.76 -9.13
C ASN A 68 4.51 1.49 -8.59
N PHE A 69 5.27 1.65 -7.52
CA PHE A 69 6.10 0.62 -6.91
C PHE A 69 5.32 -0.35 -6.00
N GLY A 70 4.11 -0.01 -5.56
CA GLY A 70 3.35 -0.82 -4.60
C GLY A 70 3.10 -2.26 -5.03
N LEU A 71 2.89 -2.50 -6.34
CA LEU A 71 2.72 -3.85 -6.89
C LEU A 71 3.99 -4.70 -6.88
N ALA A 72 5.16 -4.09 -6.84
CA ALA A 72 6.43 -4.82 -6.74
C ALA A 72 6.58 -5.51 -5.37
N VAL A 73 5.95 -4.97 -4.33
CA VAL A 73 6.02 -5.52 -2.97
C VAL A 73 5.44 -6.95 -2.89
N PRO A 74 4.19 -7.23 -3.31
CA PRO A 74 3.65 -8.58 -3.26
C PRO A 74 4.41 -9.55 -4.16
N ILE A 75 4.86 -9.14 -5.36
CA ILE A 75 5.65 -9.99 -6.27
C ILE A 75 6.91 -10.50 -5.56
N ASN A 76 7.66 -9.59 -4.95
CA ASN A 76 8.89 -9.95 -4.25
C ASN A 76 8.62 -10.79 -3.00
N LEU A 77 7.60 -10.44 -2.22
CA LEU A 77 7.26 -11.15 -1.01
C LEU A 77 6.76 -12.57 -1.29
N ILE A 78 6.00 -12.79 -2.39
CA ILE A 78 5.60 -14.11 -2.86
C ILE A 78 6.83 -14.92 -3.22
N THR A 79 7.70 -14.39 -4.07
CA THR A 79 8.91 -15.08 -4.51
C THR A 79 9.74 -15.50 -3.30
N PHE A 80 10.00 -14.57 -2.37
CA PHE A 80 10.74 -14.84 -1.15
C PHE A 80 10.09 -15.92 -0.29
N THR A 81 8.77 -15.82 -0.06
CA THR A 81 8.03 -16.75 0.81
C THR A 81 7.92 -18.14 0.18
N VAL A 82 7.61 -18.23 -1.10
CA VAL A 82 7.49 -19.51 -1.81
C VAL A 82 8.84 -20.23 -1.89
N LEU A 83 9.94 -19.50 -2.09
CA LEU A 83 11.28 -20.08 -2.04
C LEU A 83 11.61 -20.74 -0.69
N GLU A 84 11.10 -20.21 0.43
CA GLU A 84 11.23 -20.84 1.74
C GLU A 84 10.57 -22.25 1.79
N PHE A 85 9.45 -22.43 1.07
CA PHE A 85 8.77 -23.73 0.96
C PHE A 85 9.49 -24.65 -0.02
N THR A 86 9.83 -24.20 -1.21
CA THR A 86 10.39 -25.02 -2.29
C THR A 86 11.83 -25.48 -2.01
N GLN A 87 12.61 -24.67 -1.31
CA GLN A 87 13.98 -25.00 -0.89
C GLN A 87 14.04 -25.86 0.38
N GLY A 88 12.90 -26.26 0.95
CA GLY A 88 12.85 -27.05 2.16
C GLY A 88 13.30 -26.33 3.43
N THR A 89 13.50 -25.00 3.37
CA THR A 89 13.97 -24.21 4.52
C THR A 89 13.01 -24.32 5.70
N ILE A 90 11.70 -24.32 5.42
CA ILE A 90 10.65 -24.49 6.45
C ILE A 90 10.75 -25.90 7.08
N ARG A 91 10.97 -26.94 6.27
CA ARG A 91 11.18 -28.30 6.75
C ARG A 91 12.39 -28.37 7.71
N ASN A 92 13.50 -27.76 7.32
CA ASN A 92 14.68 -27.72 8.17
C ASN A 92 14.43 -26.98 9.48
N LYS A 93 13.65 -25.87 9.46
CA LYS A 93 13.23 -25.15 10.68
C LYS A 93 12.38 -26.02 11.62
N ILE A 94 11.57 -26.92 11.09
CA ILE A 94 10.77 -27.88 11.89
C ILE A 94 11.68 -28.97 12.49
N ILE A 95 12.60 -29.52 11.69
CA ILE A 95 13.55 -30.57 12.17
C ILE A 95 14.42 -30.02 13.30
N THR A 96 14.78 -28.74 13.27
CA THR A 96 15.53 -28.07 14.35
C THR A 96 14.69 -27.76 15.60
N GLY A 97 13.46 -28.30 15.70
CA GLY A 97 12.60 -28.19 16.88
C GLY A 97 11.72 -26.96 16.98
N ASN A 98 11.60 -26.16 15.92
CA ASN A 98 10.68 -25.02 15.92
C ASN A 98 9.25 -25.46 15.64
N SER A 99 8.28 -25.01 16.45
CA SER A 99 6.87 -25.29 16.20
C SER A 99 6.36 -24.60 14.92
N LYS A 100 5.42 -25.22 14.20
CA LYS A 100 4.77 -24.64 13.00
C LYS A 100 4.23 -23.24 13.27
N THR A 101 3.63 -23.02 14.45
CA THR A 101 3.13 -21.70 14.87
C THR A 101 4.23 -20.64 14.91
N LYS A 102 5.37 -20.94 15.56
CA LYS A 102 6.50 -20.01 15.63
C LYS A 102 7.06 -19.65 14.25
N ILE A 103 7.10 -20.63 13.34
CA ILE A 103 7.57 -20.45 11.97
C ILE A 103 6.61 -19.53 11.20
N TYR A 104 5.29 -19.79 11.28
CA TYR A 104 4.29 -18.98 10.57
C TYR A 104 4.29 -17.52 11.03
N PHE A 105 4.25 -17.26 12.34
CA PHE A 105 4.32 -15.87 12.85
C PHE A 105 5.67 -15.20 12.55
N SER A 106 6.76 -15.95 12.47
CA SER A 106 8.04 -15.43 12.02
C SER A 106 8.01 -15.02 10.55
N LEU A 107 7.33 -15.77 9.68
CA LEU A 107 7.13 -15.42 8.27
C LEU A 107 6.31 -14.12 8.13
N ILE A 108 5.19 -14.00 8.87
CA ILE A 108 4.36 -12.79 8.86
C ILE A 108 5.17 -11.58 9.31
N LEU A 109 5.82 -11.66 10.47
CA LEU A 109 6.61 -10.55 11.01
C LEU A 109 7.73 -10.13 10.04
N SER A 110 8.37 -11.12 9.42
CA SER A 110 9.41 -10.90 8.43
C SER A 110 8.88 -10.19 7.19
N GLY A 111 7.71 -10.63 6.70
CA GLY A 111 7.07 -10.04 5.53
C GLY A 111 6.58 -8.63 5.78
N ILE A 112 6.03 -8.34 6.97
CA ILE A 112 5.66 -6.98 7.36
C ILE A 112 6.90 -6.08 7.36
N VAL A 113 8.00 -6.49 7.99
CA VAL A 113 9.23 -5.70 8.00
C VAL A 113 9.78 -5.49 6.59
N PHE A 114 9.78 -6.53 5.75
CA PHE A 114 10.18 -6.44 4.35
C PHE A 114 9.37 -5.37 3.60
N THR A 115 8.06 -5.45 3.71
CA THR A 115 7.11 -4.55 3.03
C THR A 115 7.28 -3.11 3.51
N LEU A 116 7.37 -2.90 4.83
CA LEU A 116 7.56 -1.56 5.38
C LEU A 116 8.90 -0.94 5.01
N LEU A 117 9.99 -1.73 4.96
CA LEU A 117 11.29 -1.24 4.50
C LEU A 117 11.23 -0.76 3.04
N LEU A 118 10.57 -1.53 2.16
CA LEU A 118 10.39 -1.12 0.76
C LEU A 118 9.51 0.13 0.64
N MET A 119 8.38 0.17 1.36
CA MET A 119 7.49 1.32 1.39
C MET A 119 8.23 2.59 1.84
N PHE A 120 8.89 2.55 2.99
CA PHE A 120 9.60 3.71 3.53
C PHE A 120 10.76 4.15 2.64
N ALA A 121 11.48 3.22 2.02
CA ALA A 121 12.54 3.56 1.08
C ALA A 121 11.99 4.29 -0.16
N TYR A 122 10.91 3.78 -0.75
CA TYR A 122 10.28 4.37 -1.93
C TYR A 122 9.64 5.74 -1.62
N VAL A 123 8.77 5.79 -0.61
CA VAL A 123 8.09 7.02 -0.19
C VAL A 123 9.10 8.08 0.24
N GLY A 124 10.13 7.69 1.02
CA GLY A 124 11.16 8.60 1.46
C GLY A 124 11.97 9.21 0.32
N LEU A 125 12.28 8.43 -0.73
CA LEU A 125 12.91 8.94 -1.95
C LEU A 125 12.00 9.90 -2.72
N CYS A 126 10.74 9.54 -2.91
CA CYS A 126 9.75 10.39 -3.59
C CYS A 126 9.60 11.73 -2.87
N VAL A 127 9.37 11.71 -1.55
CA VAL A 127 9.23 12.93 -0.74
C VAL A 127 10.51 13.76 -0.75
N GLY A 128 11.67 13.10 -0.59
CA GLY A 128 12.96 13.79 -0.59
C GLY A 128 13.21 14.53 -1.90
N LEU A 129 13.01 13.86 -3.03
CA LEU A 129 13.18 14.47 -4.37
C LEU A 129 12.16 15.59 -4.61
N GLY A 130 10.88 15.36 -4.29
CA GLY A 130 9.85 16.38 -4.42
C GLY A 130 10.11 17.62 -3.57
N SER A 131 10.62 17.41 -2.36
CA SER A 131 10.98 18.52 -1.47
C SER A 131 12.19 19.32 -1.98
N ILE A 132 13.14 18.66 -2.65
CA ILE A 132 14.30 19.32 -3.26
C ILE A 132 13.88 20.16 -4.48
N PHE A 133 12.99 19.64 -5.34
CA PHE A 133 12.60 20.30 -6.58
C PHE A 133 11.51 21.37 -6.38
N GLY A 134 10.47 21.08 -5.62
CA GLY A 134 9.30 21.96 -5.46
C GLY A 134 9.04 22.50 -4.06
N GLY A 135 9.83 22.02 -3.07
CA GLY A 135 9.59 22.32 -1.66
C GLY A 135 8.55 21.39 -1.03
N PHE A 136 8.40 21.49 0.27
CA PHE A 136 7.36 20.79 1.03
C PHE A 136 6.52 21.82 1.78
N ASP A 137 5.26 21.97 1.39
CA ASP A 137 4.28 22.82 2.08
C ASP A 137 3.10 21.93 2.53
N PRO A 138 2.89 21.75 3.85
CA PRO A 138 1.78 20.95 4.35
C PRO A 138 0.38 21.47 3.95
N HIS A 139 0.29 22.71 3.53
CA HIS A 139 -0.94 23.35 3.02
C HIS A 139 -0.95 23.52 1.51
N GLY A 140 0.07 23.00 0.81
CA GLY A 140 0.23 23.12 -0.63
C GLY A 140 -0.79 22.31 -1.44
N MET A 141 -0.85 22.58 -2.73
CA MET A 141 -1.70 21.82 -3.66
C MET A 141 -1.14 20.42 -3.93
N VAL A 142 -2.03 19.47 -4.26
CA VAL A 142 -1.68 18.13 -4.72
C VAL A 142 -2.20 17.94 -6.15
N MET A 143 -1.40 17.25 -6.96
CA MET A 143 -1.74 16.93 -8.35
C MET A 143 -3.10 16.22 -8.46
N GLY A 144 -3.93 16.68 -9.40
CA GLY A 144 -5.24 16.08 -9.70
C GLY A 144 -6.43 16.77 -9.06
N LEU A 145 -6.19 17.83 -8.27
CA LEU A 145 -7.26 18.61 -7.66
C LEU A 145 -7.17 20.06 -8.15
N VAL A 146 -8.16 20.46 -8.88
CA VAL A 146 -8.34 21.88 -9.23
C VAL A 146 -8.69 22.63 -7.95
N ASN A 147 -7.80 23.48 -7.46
CA ASN A 147 -7.95 24.27 -6.25
C ASN A 147 -7.97 23.51 -4.90
N GLY A 148 -7.44 22.28 -4.84
CA GLY A 148 -7.38 21.51 -3.59
C GLY A 148 -6.08 21.73 -2.83
N THR A 149 -6.16 22.27 -1.61
CA THR A 149 -5.06 22.29 -0.66
C THR A 149 -5.08 21.03 0.21
N VAL A 150 -3.92 20.67 0.76
CA VAL A 150 -3.79 19.52 1.68
C VAL A 150 -3.71 20.05 3.10
N SER A 151 -4.41 19.44 4.03
CA SER A 151 -4.25 19.73 5.45
C SER A 151 -3.21 18.79 6.09
N PRO A 152 -2.46 19.23 7.12
CA PRO A 152 -1.58 18.33 7.87
C PRO A 152 -2.34 17.14 8.46
N GLU A 153 -3.63 17.34 8.79
CA GLU A 153 -4.52 16.29 9.28
C GLU A 153 -4.74 15.19 8.23
N PHE A 154 -4.94 15.55 6.98
CA PHE A 154 -5.04 14.61 5.88
C PHE A 154 -3.75 13.81 5.68
N LEU A 155 -2.58 14.49 5.70
CA LEU A 155 -1.30 13.84 5.46
C LEU A 155 -0.98 12.73 6.47
N TRP A 156 -1.22 12.97 7.76
CA TRP A 156 -0.96 11.91 8.74
C TRP A 156 -2.01 10.79 8.67
N LYS A 157 -3.29 11.11 8.44
CA LYS A 157 -4.35 10.10 8.28
C LYS A 157 -4.06 9.17 7.12
N ILE A 158 -3.77 9.72 5.93
CA ILE A 158 -3.45 8.91 4.75
C ILE A 158 -2.17 8.10 4.94
N GLY A 159 -1.17 8.65 5.64
CA GLY A 159 0.05 7.93 5.99
C GLY A 159 -0.21 6.70 6.87
N VAL A 160 -1.06 6.84 7.88
CA VAL A 160 -1.45 5.71 8.75
C VAL A 160 -2.25 4.67 7.98
N LEU A 161 -3.22 5.09 7.15
CA LEU A 161 -4.01 4.18 6.33
C LEU A 161 -3.14 3.43 5.33
N ALA A 162 -2.20 4.11 4.67
CA ALA A 162 -1.24 3.46 3.78
C ALA A 162 -0.38 2.42 4.52
N LEU A 163 0.11 2.74 5.71
CA LEU A 163 0.89 1.81 6.53
C LEU A 163 0.08 0.55 6.86
N LEU A 164 -1.19 0.69 7.27
CA LEU A 164 -2.08 -0.44 7.52
C LEU A 164 -2.38 -1.23 6.26
N ALA A 165 -2.61 -0.57 5.12
CA ALA A 165 -2.82 -1.21 3.83
C ALA A 165 -1.61 -2.05 3.39
N TYR A 166 -0.40 -1.55 3.55
CA TYR A 166 0.82 -2.31 3.25
C TYR A 166 1.00 -3.51 4.19
N ILE A 167 0.65 -3.37 5.47
CA ILE A 167 0.63 -4.52 6.42
C ILE A 167 -0.43 -5.54 5.99
N PHE A 168 -1.63 -5.10 5.61
CA PHE A 168 -2.69 -5.96 5.09
C PHE A 168 -2.21 -6.73 3.85
N ILE A 169 -1.63 -6.04 2.86
CA ILE A 169 -1.08 -6.64 1.65
C ILE A 169 0.01 -7.67 1.98
N ALA A 170 0.91 -7.37 2.91
CA ALA A 170 1.95 -8.31 3.34
C ALA A 170 1.35 -9.59 3.93
N VAL A 171 0.38 -9.46 4.83
CA VAL A 171 -0.27 -10.60 5.49
C VAL A 171 -1.08 -11.42 4.49
N MET A 172 -1.87 -10.78 3.64
CA MET A 172 -2.64 -11.42 2.56
C MET A 172 -1.71 -12.18 1.60
N THR A 173 -0.61 -11.55 1.21
CA THR A 173 0.41 -12.17 0.34
C THR A 173 1.00 -13.42 0.94
N ILE A 174 1.39 -13.39 2.22
CA ILE A 174 1.94 -14.57 2.92
C ILE A 174 0.90 -15.66 3.09
N PHE A 175 -0.36 -15.28 3.35
CA PHE A 175 -1.47 -16.23 3.40
C PHE A 175 -1.55 -17.03 2.09
N PHE A 176 -1.66 -16.35 0.94
CA PHE A 176 -1.76 -17.02 -0.36
C PHE A 176 -0.46 -17.76 -0.74
N ALA A 177 0.71 -17.20 -0.47
CA ALA A 177 1.99 -17.86 -0.71
C ALA A 177 2.12 -19.16 0.10
N SER A 178 1.66 -19.19 1.35
CA SER A 178 1.65 -20.39 2.19
C SER A 178 0.63 -21.44 1.74
N LEU A 179 -0.46 -21.01 1.09
CA LEU A 179 -1.52 -21.86 0.59
C LEU A 179 -1.15 -22.50 -0.76
N ILE A 180 -0.69 -21.70 -1.71
CA ILE A 180 -0.45 -22.09 -3.10
C ILE A 180 0.93 -22.74 -3.27
N ARG A 181 1.96 -22.25 -2.56
CA ARG A 181 3.36 -22.73 -2.58
C ARG A 181 3.99 -22.80 -3.97
N ASN A 182 3.45 -22.06 -4.93
CA ASN A 182 3.95 -21.95 -6.28
C ASN A 182 3.89 -20.47 -6.69
N VAL A 183 5.01 -19.95 -7.21
CA VAL A 183 5.14 -18.52 -7.58
C VAL A 183 4.21 -18.18 -8.75
N GLY A 184 4.13 -19.05 -9.76
CA GLY A 184 3.38 -18.80 -11.01
C GLY A 184 1.92 -18.39 -10.77
N PRO A 185 1.08 -19.24 -10.16
CA PRO A 185 -0.33 -18.90 -9.91
C PRO A 185 -0.51 -17.94 -8.74
N CYS A 186 0.43 -17.84 -7.79
CA CYS A 186 0.28 -17.00 -6.61
C CYS A 186 0.35 -15.51 -6.96
N ILE A 187 1.29 -15.11 -7.83
CA ILE A 187 1.47 -13.70 -8.23
C ILE A 187 0.19 -13.12 -8.85
N PRO A 188 -0.38 -13.70 -9.91
CA PRO A 188 -1.57 -13.12 -10.53
C PRO A 188 -2.79 -13.11 -9.59
N ILE A 189 -2.98 -14.13 -8.75
CA ILE A 189 -4.08 -14.16 -7.79
C ILE A 189 -4.00 -12.99 -6.81
N VAL A 190 -2.83 -12.75 -6.22
CA VAL A 190 -2.66 -11.66 -5.26
C VAL A 190 -2.76 -10.28 -5.93
N ILE A 191 -2.18 -10.13 -7.14
CA ILE A 191 -2.29 -8.87 -7.89
C ILE A 191 -3.75 -8.57 -8.25
N ILE A 192 -4.48 -9.56 -8.76
CA ILE A 192 -5.91 -9.40 -9.10
C ILE A 192 -6.71 -8.98 -7.86
N LEU A 193 -6.46 -9.59 -6.70
CA LEU A 193 -7.15 -9.21 -5.47
C LEU A 193 -6.83 -7.77 -5.03
N ILE A 194 -5.57 -7.34 -5.11
CA ILE A 194 -5.20 -5.94 -4.83
C ILE A 194 -5.90 -5.00 -5.80
N MET A 195 -5.95 -5.35 -7.09
CA MET A 195 -6.62 -4.55 -8.11
C MET A 195 -8.13 -4.49 -7.88
N ILE A 196 -8.77 -5.60 -7.49
CA ILE A 196 -10.20 -5.62 -7.16
C ILE A 196 -10.50 -4.65 -6.02
N PHE A 197 -9.74 -4.68 -4.94
CA PHE A 197 -9.91 -3.73 -3.83
C PHE A 197 -9.67 -2.30 -4.28
N TYR A 198 -8.58 -2.00 -4.95
CA TYR A 198 -8.25 -0.64 -5.38
C TYR A 198 -9.26 -0.07 -6.39
N PHE A 199 -9.58 -0.82 -7.46
CA PHE A 199 -10.56 -0.37 -8.44
C PHE A 199 -11.99 -0.44 -7.91
N GLY A 200 -12.30 -1.38 -7.02
CA GLY A 200 -13.59 -1.45 -6.33
C GLY A 200 -13.90 -0.16 -5.59
N GLY A 201 -12.96 0.35 -4.80
CA GLY A 201 -13.08 1.62 -4.11
C GLY A 201 -13.20 2.81 -5.07
N THR A 202 -12.37 2.85 -6.11
CA THR A 202 -12.42 3.92 -7.11
C THR A 202 -13.76 3.95 -7.85
N ILE A 203 -14.25 2.79 -8.31
CA ILE A 203 -15.54 2.69 -8.98
C ILE A 203 -16.68 3.09 -8.03
N ALA A 204 -16.65 2.61 -6.79
CA ALA A 204 -17.65 2.94 -5.79
C ALA A 204 -17.71 4.45 -5.50
N SER A 205 -16.57 5.15 -5.47
CA SER A 205 -16.50 6.60 -5.26
C SER A 205 -17.10 7.37 -6.43
N VAL A 206 -16.71 7.02 -7.67
CA VAL A 206 -17.24 7.67 -8.88
C VAL A 206 -18.75 7.45 -9.02
N MET A 207 -19.21 6.21 -8.81
CA MET A 207 -20.63 5.87 -8.91
C MET A 207 -21.46 6.47 -7.78
N SER A 208 -20.89 6.64 -6.57
CA SER A 208 -21.61 7.32 -5.48
C SER A 208 -21.84 8.82 -5.78
N ALA A 209 -20.92 9.46 -6.51
CA ALA A 209 -21.10 10.82 -7.00
C ALA A 209 -22.24 10.93 -8.04
N LEU A 210 -22.52 9.83 -8.77
CA LEU A 210 -23.64 9.71 -9.71
C LEU A 210 -24.93 9.19 -9.04
N GLY A 211 -24.92 9.02 -7.73
CA GLY A 211 -25.99 8.33 -6.97
C GLY A 211 -27.38 8.96 -7.06
N GLU A 212 -27.46 10.25 -7.36
CA GLU A 212 -28.75 10.93 -7.64
C GLU A 212 -29.45 10.39 -8.91
N ILE A 213 -28.65 9.84 -9.85
CA ILE A 213 -29.14 9.28 -11.12
C ILE A 213 -29.46 7.79 -10.98
N LEU A 214 -28.78 7.08 -10.09
CA LEU A 214 -28.79 5.61 -9.98
C LEU A 214 -29.88 5.05 -9.03
N GLY A 215 -30.51 5.91 -8.24
CA GLY A 215 -31.51 5.52 -7.24
C GLY A 215 -30.90 5.02 -5.91
N ASP A 216 -31.71 5.10 -4.85
CA ASP A 216 -31.25 4.87 -3.45
C ASP A 216 -30.70 3.46 -3.19
N GLY A 217 -31.23 2.44 -3.85
CA GLY A 217 -30.75 1.06 -3.68
C GLY A 217 -29.31 0.86 -4.15
N MET A 218 -28.98 1.40 -5.31
CA MET A 218 -27.62 1.33 -5.86
C MET A 218 -26.65 2.18 -5.04
N LYS A 219 -27.08 3.37 -4.61
CA LYS A 219 -26.31 4.24 -3.75
C LYS A 219 -25.91 3.54 -2.44
N ASN A 220 -26.87 2.87 -1.78
CA ASN A 220 -26.60 2.14 -0.54
C ASN A 220 -25.65 0.95 -0.74
N PHE A 221 -25.75 0.24 -1.88
CA PHE A 221 -24.84 -0.83 -2.23
C PHE A 221 -23.39 -0.32 -2.44
N LEU A 222 -23.23 0.79 -3.15
CA LEU A 222 -21.93 1.40 -3.40
C LEU A 222 -21.31 1.95 -2.10
N LEU A 223 -22.12 2.54 -1.23
CA LEU A 223 -21.69 2.94 0.11
C LEU A 223 -21.25 1.74 0.95
N ALA A 224 -21.90 0.57 0.82
CA ALA A 224 -21.46 -0.64 1.50
C ALA A 224 -20.06 -1.09 1.04
N ILE A 225 -19.72 -0.94 -0.24
CA ILE A 225 -18.36 -1.22 -0.76
C ILE A 225 -17.33 -0.32 -0.07
N LYS A 226 -17.62 0.98 0.10
CA LYS A 226 -16.76 1.92 0.83
C LYS A 226 -16.40 1.40 2.23
N TYR A 227 -17.36 0.82 2.94
CA TYR A 227 -17.15 0.33 4.30
C TYR A 227 -16.49 -1.05 4.38
N ILE A 228 -16.43 -1.79 3.28
CA ILE A 228 -15.82 -3.14 3.23
C ILE A 228 -14.39 -3.09 2.66
N ASP A 229 -14.08 -2.13 1.81
CA ASP A 229 -12.83 -2.08 1.08
C ASP A 229 -11.67 -1.52 1.96
N PRO A 230 -10.62 -2.31 2.23
CA PRO A 230 -9.48 -1.86 3.04
C PRO A 230 -8.54 -0.89 2.33
N LEU A 231 -8.73 -0.62 1.05
CA LEU A 231 -7.91 0.28 0.23
C LEU A 231 -8.67 1.53 -0.23
N TYR A 232 -9.92 1.71 0.20
CA TYR A 232 -10.83 2.74 -0.31
C TYR A 232 -10.23 4.16 -0.24
N SER A 233 -9.77 4.62 0.93
CA SER A 233 -9.22 5.98 1.07
C SER A 233 -7.90 6.21 0.34
N LEU A 234 -7.20 5.13 -0.06
CA LEU A 234 -6.00 5.26 -0.90
C LEU A 234 -6.35 5.32 -2.40
N ALA A 235 -7.59 4.97 -2.75
CA ALA A 235 -8.10 4.98 -4.11
C ALA A 235 -8.97 6.21 -4.40
N ALA A 236 -9.65 6.73 -3.39
CA ALA A 236 -10.66 7.78 -3.52
C ALA A 236 -10.54 8.79 -2.39
N PHE A 237 -10.23 10.03 -2.74
CA PHE A 237 -10.18 11.15 -1.79
C PHE A 237 -11.50 11.94 -1.85
N SER A 238 -11.97 12.40 -0.71
CA SER A 238 -13.05 13.38 -0.64
C SER A 238 -12.46 14.80 -0.61
N SER A 239 -13.06 15.71 -1.36
CA SER A 239 -12.79 17.15 -1.24
C SER A 239 -13.86 17.78 -0.37
N GLU A 240 -13.46 18.54 0.63
CA GLU A 240 -14.34 19.38 1.45
C GLU A 240 -14.09 20.84 1.08
N VAL A 241 -15.10 21.68 1.23
CA VAL A 241 -15.00 23.12 1.00
C VAL A 241 -14.98 23.81 2.36
N ASP A 242 -13.94 24.62 2.62
CA ASP A 242 -13.87 25.45 3.80
C ASP A 242 -15.01 26.51 3.76
N PRO A 243 -15.94 26.49 4.71
CA PRO A 243 -17.07 27.40 4.71
C PRO A 243 -16.66 28.88 4.87
N ASN A 244 -15.45 29.17 5.35
CA ASN A 244 -14.97 30.53 5.57
C ASN A 244 -14.22 31.10 4.38
N THR A 245 -13.47 30.27 3.68
CA THR A 245 -12.60 30.70 2.57
C THR A 245 -13.12 30.32 1.19
N GLY A 246 -14.08 29.36 1.12
CA GLY A 246 -14.54 28.75 -0.13
C GLY A 246 -13.49 27.88 -0.83
N ALA A 247 -12.34 27.67 -0.22
CA ALA A 247 -11.28 26.86 -0.79
C ALA A 247 -11.58 25.36 -0.60
N SER A 248 -11.36 24.58 -1.66
CA SER A 248 -11.46 23.12 -1.58
C SER A 248 -10.18 22.56 -0.95
N TYR A 249 -10.32 21.61 -0.04
CA TYR A 249 -9.20 20.87 0.52
C TYR A 249 -9.48 19.37 0.57
N LEU A 250 -8.41 18.58 0.54
CA LEU A 250 -8.52 17.13 0.73
C LEU A 250 -8.77 16.83 2.20
N ALA A 251 -9.81 16.05 2.46
CA ALA A 251 -10.16 15.62 3.80
C ALA A 251 -10.46 14.12 3.85
N ILE A 252 -10.15 13.53 4.98
CA ILE A 252 -10.66 12.22 5.38
C ILE A 252 -11.42 12.45 6.67
N SER A 253 -12.75 12.23 6.65
CA SER A 253 -13.56 12.40 7.85
C SER A 253 -13.08 11.47 8.96
N ASN A 254 -13.25 11.87 10.22
CA ASN A 254 -12.85 11.03 11.35
C ASN A 254 -13.62 9.68 11.36
N ALA A 255 -14.88 9.69 10.93
CA ALA A 255 -15.69 8.48 10.84
C ALA A 255 -15.11 7.52 9.77
N ASP A 256 -14.78 8.02 8.58
CA ASP A 256 -14.19 7.21 7.51
C ASP A 256 -12.80 6.68 7.90
N PHE A 257 -11.96 7.52 8.51
CA PHE A 257 -10.66 7.12 9.01
C PHE A 257 -10.73 5.93 9.96
N TRP A 258 -11.56 6.04 11.01
CA TRP A 258 -11.69 4.94 11.98
C TRP A 258 -12.34 3.71 11.40
N THR A 259 -13.30 3.85 10.49
CA THR A 259 -13.92 2.73 9.78
C THR A 259 -12.87 1.94 8.99
N GLU A 260 -12.01 2.62 8.25
CA GLU A 260 -10.95 1.94 7.50
C GLU A 260 -9.84 1.35 8.38
N VAL A 261 -9.47 2.02 9.46
CA VAL A 261 -8.54 1.44 10.43
C VAL A 261 -9.09 0.12 10.97
N ILE A 262 -10.37 0.11 11.37
CA ILE A 262 -11.03 -1.11 11.89
C ILE A 262 -11.11 -2.18 10.81
N ASN A 263 -11.49 -1.85 9.59
CA ASN A 263 -11.55 -2.77 8.46
C ASN A 263 -10.18 -3.41 8.19
N ASN A 264 -9.13 -2.61 8.07
CA ASN A 264 -7.78 -3.11 7.87
C ASN A 264 -7.36 -4.07 8.98
N LEU A 265 -7.64 -3.74 10.25
CA LEU A 265 -7.32 -4.60 11.39
C LEU A 265 -8.10 -5.93 11.35
N ILE A 266 -9.39 -5.90 10.97
CA ILE A 266 -10.21 -7.10 10.79
C ILE A 266 -9.62 -8.00 9.70
N TYR A 267 -9.27 -7.45 8.54
CA TYR A 267 -8.67 -8.20 7.43
C TYR A 267 -7.29 -8.78 7.83
N ILE A 268 -6.44 -7.99 8.47
CA ILE A 268 -5.14 -8.44 8.98
C ILE A 268 -5.33 -9.61 9.95
N ALA A 269 -6.27 -9.51 10.89
CA ALA A 269 -6.57 -10.56 11.84
C ALA A 269 -7.14 -11.81 11.14
N ALA A 270 -8.09 -11.64 10.22
CA ALA A 270 -8.71 -12.74 9.48
C ALA A 270 -7.69 -13.54 8.65
N PHE A 271 -6.85 -12.87 7.87
CA PHE A 271 -5.81 -13.54 7.07
C PHE A 271 -4.69 -14.14 7.94
N THR A 272 -4.33 -13.48 9.06
CA THR A 272 -3.35 -14.02 10.01
C THR A 272 -3.86 -15.29 10.66
N LEU A 273 -5.08 -15.26 11.22
CA LEU A 273 -5.67 -16.42 11.92
C LEU A 273 -6.03 -17.53 10.94
N GLY A 274 -6.66 -17.21 9.81
CA GLY A 274 -6.98 -18.17 8.76
C GLY A 274 -5.74 -18.88 8.23
N GLY A 275 -4.69 -18.13 7.94
CA GLY A 275 -3.43 -18.68 7.48
C GLY A 275 -2.72 -19.53 8.52
N TRP A 276 -2.73 -19.11 9.79
CA TRP A 276 -2.20 -19.91 10.88
C TRP A 276 -2.93 -21.26 11.04
N LEU A 277 -4.26 -21.26 11.00
CA LEU A 277 -5.06 -22.48 11.10
C LEU A 277 -4.78 -23.45 9.95
N LEU A 278 -4.71 -22.92 8.71
CA LEU A 278 -4.41 -23.74 7.54
C LEU A 278 -2.97 -24.26 7.56
N PHE A 279 -2.01 -23.43 7.93
CA PHE A 279 -0.60 -23.81 8.01
C PHE A 279 -0.36 -24.88 9.08
N ARG A 280 -1.06 -24.82 10.21
CA ARG A 280 -0.98 -25.82 11.30
C ARG A 280 -1.48 -27.19 10.86
N LYS A 281 -2.60 -27.22 10.10
CA LYS A 281 -3.25 -28.47 9.64
C LYS A 281 -2.52 -29.13 8.48
N ARG A 282 -1.82 -28.37 7.66
CA ARG A 282 -1.14 -28.90 6.47
C ARG A 282 0.19 -29.57 6.82
N ASP A 283 0.46 -30.69 6.15
CA ASP A 283 1.77 -31.31 6.20
C ASP A 283 2.77 -30.51 5.38
N VAL A 284 3.94 -30.29 5.96
CA VAL A 284 5.08 -29.68 5.31
C VAL A 284 5.95 -30.83 4.81
N LYS A 285 5.64 -31.28 3.58
CA LYS A 285 6.46 -32.29 2.88
C LYS A 285 7.75 -31.67 2.36
#